data_388ae103c284b053e93d9591c5c18cb2
#
_entry.id   388ae103c284b053e93d9591c5c18cb2
#
_cell.length_a   1.000
_cell.length_b   1.000
_cell.length_c   1.000
_cell.angle_alpha   90.00
_cell.angle_beta   90.00
_cell.angle_gamma   90.00
#
_symmetry.space_group_name_H-M   'P 1'
#
loop_
_entity.id
_entity.type
_entity.pdbx_description
1 polymer ?
#
loop_
_entity_poly.entity_id
_entity_poly.type
_entity_poly.pdbx_seq_one_letter_code
_entity_poly.pdbx_strand_id
1 'polypeptide(L)'
;MKPIALRWLAGRTHKGAVSWGMPWPKGVVKPGTAFTLENENDGHFAVQTRCRAYWPDGSVKWTLHSAIASGEMFFLKEARMERVMPRECRDDKIRFGEMELDFSEKTGVPRIRYGRETRGGRLIARISGEEYVGYQESIEIEDMGAVRMVIKITGAHLGPNGQRVLPFILRYYVYQGDPQIRLVHTWLHDLDPFTQQVDALGIEFRTPIQGPIYNRHVRIAGDTGYLKESCVLLNSWRPRLPREWYSAQIAGEMLSLNPDQHPEAFQAMNNMTWWDSWKIVQDSSEHYRIQKGTGEKDCSFVDGPEGRRSGGYLYAAGLGVGLKDFWQKYPSVLETEGMLGEE
;
A
#
# COMPACT_ATOMS: atom_id res chain seq x y z
N MET A 1 -4.66 -35.71 -10.51
CA MET A 1 -5.18 -34.74 -11.52
C MET A 1 -4.05 -34.32 -12.46
N LYS A 2 -4.32 -34.04 -13.76
CA LYS A 2 -3.29 -33.43 -14.64
C LYS A 2 -2.92 -32.04 -14.15
N PRO A 3 -1.63 -31.63 -14.24
CA PRO A 3 -1.22 -30.27 -13.91
C PRO A 3 -1.98 -29.24 -14.74
N ILE A 4 -2.38 -28.14 -14.12
CA ILE A 4 -3.11 -27.05 -14.79
C ILE A 4 -2.15 -25.89 -15.00
N ALA A 5 -1.93 -25.52 -16.26
CA ALA A 5 -1.07 -24.39 -16.61
C ALA A 5 -1.77 -23.07 -16.30
N LEU A 6 -1.05 -22.16 -15.61
CA LEU A 6 -1.45 -20.82 -15.26
C LEU A 6 -0.43 -19.82 -15.82
N ARG A 7 -0.90 -18.68 -16.30
CA ARG A 7 -0.05 -17.61 -16.83
C ARG A 7 -0.51 -16.25 -16.31
N TRP A 8 0.42 -15.33 -16.17
CA TRP A 8 0.09 -13.93 -15.90
C TRP A 8 -0.54 -13.29 -17.12
N LEU A 9 -1.65 -12.60 -16.93
CA LEU A 9 -2.35 -11.92 -18.02
C LEU A 9 -1.52 -10.76 -18.61
N ALA A 10 -0.65 -10.15 -17.83
CA ALA A 10 0.19 -9.04 -18.27
C ALA A 10 1.45 -9.48 -19.05
N GLY A 11 1.69 -10.78 -19.25
CA GLY A 11 2.85 -11.29 -20.01
C GLY A 11 4.21 -10.91 -19.42
N ARG A 12 4.28 -10.64 -18.10
CA ARG A 12 5.51 -10.25 -17.39
C ARG A 12 5.76 -11.20 -16.23
N THR A 13 7.05 -11.39 -15.91
CA THR A 13 7.45 -12.08 -14.68
C THR A 13 6.84 -11.38 -13.48
N HIS A 14 6.13 -12.11 -12.64
CA HIS A 14 5.62 -11.62 -11.37
C HIS A 14 6.46 -12.16 -10.22
N LYS A 15 6.59 -11.35 -9.18
CA LYS A 15 7.16 -11.75 -7.90
C LYS A 15 6.33 -11.12 -6.78
N GLY A 16 5.74 -11.95 -5.93
CA GLY A 16 4.96 -11.50 -4.78
C GLY A 16 3.66 -12.25 -4.56
N ALA A 17 2.82 -11.69 -3.74
CA ALA A 17 1.54 -12.25 -3.33
C ALA A 17 0.49 -12.20 -4.45
N VAL A 18 -0.23 -13.31 -4.61
CA VAL A 18 -1.29 -13.42 -5.61
C VAL A 18 -2.46 -14.23 -5.06
N SER A 19 -3.67 -13.87 -5.50
CA SER A 19 -4.87 -14.68 -5.28
C SER A 19 -5.69 -14.77 -6.56
N TRP A 20 -6.19 -15.97 -6.85
CA TRP A 20 -7.02 -16.22 -8.04
C TRP A 20 -8.13 -17.21 -7.74
N GLY A 21 -9.22 -17.11 -8.50
CA GLY A 21 -10.32 -18.07 -8.46
C GLY A 21 -10.19 -19.13 -9.54
N MET A 22 -10.63 -20.36 -9.25
CA MET A 22 -10.63 -21.45 -10.22
C MET A 22 -11.95 -22.22 -10.20
N PRO A 23 -12.65 -22.34 -11.34
CA PRO A 23 -13.80 -23.21 -11.52
C PRO A 23 -13.38 -24.67 -11.73
N TRP A 24 -14.17 -25.60 -11.23
CA TRP A 24 -13.94 -27.03 -11.37
C TRP A 24 -15.16 -27.72 -11.99
N PRO A 25 -14.96 -28.68 -12.92
CA PRO A 25 -16.04 -29.50 -13.38
C PRO A 25 -16.61 -30.37 -12.25
N LYS A 26 -17.88 -30.75 -12.38
CA LYS A 26 -18.57 -31.62 -11.42
C LYS A 26 -17.83 -32.94 -11.26
N GLY A 27 -17.67 -33.40 -10.01
CA GLY A 27 -17.07 -34.69 -9.68
C GLY A 27 -15.54 -34.72 -9.73
N VAL A 28 -14.83 -33.64 -10.16
CA VAL A 28 -13.36 -33.66 -10.38
C VAL A 28 -12.58 -33.43 -9.12
N VAL A 29 -12.96 -32.45 -8.31
CA VAL A 29 -12.24 -32.08 -7.09
C VAL A 29 -13.10 -32.33 -5.86
N LYS A 30 -12.52 -33.03 -4.88
CA LYS A 30 -13.17 -33.33 -3.59
C LYS A 30 -12.92 -32.22 -2.58
N PRO A 31 -13.83 -32.01 -1.62
CA PRO A 31 -13.56 -31.15 -0.46
C PRO A 31 -12.26 -31.56 0.25
N GLY A 32 -11.46 -30.58 0.65
CA GLY A 32 -10.18 -30.83 1.34
C GLY A 32 -8.99 -31.14 0.43
N THR A 33 -9.17 -31.18 -0.91
CA THR A 33 -8.04 -31.32 -1.83
C THR A 33 -7.07 -30.14 -1.66
N ALA A 34 -5.80 -30.43 -1.37
CA ALA A 34 -4.71 -29.48 -1.31
C ALA A 34 -4.01 -29.33 -2.65
N PHE A 35 -3.40 -28.20 -2.87
CA PHE A 35 -2.67 -27.89 -4.11
C PHE A 35 -1.30 -27.29 -3.82
N THR A 36 -0.38 -27.47 -4.76
CA THR A 36 0.92 -26.78 -4.83
C THR A 36 1.06 -26.09 -6.18
N LEU A 37 1.90 -25.08 -6.25
CA LEU A 37 2.22 -24.36 -7.46
C LEU A 37 3.69 -24.58 -7.79
N GLU A 38 3.99 -24.93 -9.04
CA GLU A 38 5.36 -25.05 -9.53
C GLU A 38 5.54 -24.10 -10.71
N ASN A 39 6.70 -23.52 -10.86
CA ASN A 39 7.03 -22.71 -12.05
C ASN A 39 7.85 -23.51 -13.07
N GLU A 40 8.15 -22.89 -14.21
CA GLU A 40 8.95 -23.46 -15.30
C GLU A 40 10.40 -23.80 -14.93
N ASN A 41 10.91 -23.29 -13.79
CA ASN A 41 12.27 -23.51 -13.28
C ASN A 41 12.29 -24.42 -12.04
N ASP A 42 11.32 -25.32 -11.91
CA ASP A 42 11.15 -26.27 -10.80
C ASP A 42 11.04 -25.60 -9.39
N GLY A 43 10.69 -24.32 -9.35
CA GLY A 43 10.38 -23.64 -8.10
C GLY A 43 9.02 -24.09 -7.56
N HIS A 44 8.99 -24.47 -6.26
CA HIS A 44 7.77 -24.92 -5.57
C HIS A 44 7.26 -23.81 -4.64
N PHE A 45 5.94 -23.54 -4.70
CA PHE A 45 5.28 -22.52 -3.89
C PHE A 45 4.08 -23.11 -3.16
N ALA A 46 3.99 -22.81 -1.87
CA ALA A 46 2.83 -23.19 -1.06
C ALA A 46 1.56 -22.49 -1.57
N VAL A 47 0.47 -23.22 -1.62
CA VAL A 47 -0.84 -22.71 -2.06
C VAL A 47 -1.85 -22.87 -0.93
N GLN A 48 -2.39 -21.75 -0.47
CA GLN A 48 -3.57 -21.78 0.39
C GLN A 48 -4.83 -21.84 -0.47
N THR A 49 -5.63 -22.88 -0.25
CA THR A 49 -6.88 -23.12 -0.99
C THR A 49 -8.09 -22.97 -0.08
N ARG A 50 -9.12 -22.27 -0.55
CA ARG A 50 -10.44 -22.17 0.08
C ARG A 50 -11.51 -22.58 -0.90
N CYS A 51 -12.37 -23.53 -0.53
CA CYS A 51 -13.58 -23.82 -1.27
C CYS A 51 -14.58 -22.68 -1.12
N ARG A 52 -15.15 -22.19 -2.23
CA ARG A 52 -16.13 -21.10 -2.26
C ARG A 52 -17.52 -21.56 -2.70
N ALA A 53 -17.60 -22.65 -3.44
CA ALA A 53 -18.86 -23.23 -3.86
C ALA A 53 -18.74 -24.72 -4.10
N TYR A 54 -19.85 -25.43 -3.96
CA TYR A 54 -19.98 -26.87 -4.22
C TYR A 54 -21.01 -27.14 -5.32
N TRP A 55 -20.84 -28.23 -5.98
CA TRP A 55 -21.87 -28.83 -6.83
C TRP A 55 -22.88 -29.57 -5.95
N PRO A 56 -24.09 -29.86 -6.47
CA PRO A 56 -25.11 -30.61 -5.70
C PRO A 56 -24.66 -32.01 -5.24
N ASP A 57 -23.67 -32.62 -5.88
CA ASP A 57 -23.08 -33.91 -5.50
C ASP A 57 -22.01 -33.80 -4.40
N GLY A 58 -21.78 -32.58 -3.86
CA GLY A 58 -20.78 -32.31 -2.82
C GLY A 58 -19.36 -32.10 -3.34
N SER A 59 -19.10 -32.30 -4.66
CA SER A 59 -17.81 -31.97 -5.24
C SER A 59 -17.58 -30.46 -5.32
N VAL A 60 -16.32 -30.03 -5.34
CA VAL A 60 -15.96 -28.61 -5.37
C VAL A 60 -16.30 -27.99 -6.73
N LYS A 61 -17.04 -26.87 -6.70
CA LYS A 61 -17.38 -26.08 -7.89
C LYS A 61 -16.43 -24.93 -8.12
N TRP A 62 -15.98 -24.27 -7.04
CA TRP A 62 -15.12 -23.09 -7.10
C TRP A 62 -14.15 -23.06 -5.94
N THR A 63 -12.87 -22.81 -6.23
CA THR A 63 -11.85 -22.54 -5.22
C THR A 63 -11.27 -21.15 -5.37
N LEU A 64 -10.82 -20.59 -4.26
CA LEU A 64 -9.93 -19.44 -4.18
C LEU A 64 -8.56 -19.95 -3.75
N HIS A 65 -7.54 -19.63 -4.51
CA HIS A 65 -6.15 -19.94 -4.22
C HIS A 65 -5.38 -18.69 -3.87
N SER A 66 -4.37 -18.82 -3.02
CA SER A 66 -3.42 -17.76 -2.68
C SER A 66 -2.02 -18.35 -2.59
N ALA A 67 -1.03 -17.65 -3.15
CA ALA A 67 0.37 -18.02 -3.12
C ALA A 67 1.26 -16.77 -3.08
N ILE A 68 2.52 -16.94 -2.67
CA ILE A 68 3.60 -16.01 -2.97
C ILE A 68 4.47 -16.73 -4.00
N ALA A 69 4.54 -16.19 -5.20
CA ALA A 69 5.15 -16.87 -6.33
C ALA A 69 6.00 -15.91 -7.18
N SER A 70 6.97 -16.49 -7.89
CA SER A 70 7.80 -15.77 -8.86
C SER A 70 7.99 -16.62 -10.11
N GLY A 71 7.83 -16.01 -11.30
CA GLY A 71 7.93 -16.70 -12.59
C GLY A 71 6.96 -16.13 -13.61
N GLU A 72 6.93 -16.72 -14.80
CA GLU A 72 6.03 -16.34 -15.90
C GLU A 72 4.90 -17.35 -16.09
N MET A 73 5.22 -18.63 -15.99
CA MET A 73 4.30 -19.74 -16.16
C MET A 73 4.34 -20.66 -14.95
N PHE A 74 3.19 -21.14 -14.56
CA PHE A 74 3.02 -22.00 -13.40
C PHE A 74 2.15 -23.21 -13.71
N PHE A 75 2.32 -24.27 -12.91
CA PHE A 75 1.53 -25.49 -12.96
C PHE A 75 0.92 -25.74 -11.58
N LEU A 76 -0.41 -25.67 -11.51
CA LEU A 76 -1.15 -26.06 -10.31
C LEU A 76 -1.29 -27.59 -10.30
N LYS A 77 -0.81 -28.20 -9.22
CA LYS A 77 -0.84 -29.66 -9.02
C LYS A 77 -1.54 -30.00 -7.71
N GLU A 78 -2.16 -31.16 -7.65
CA GLU A 78 -2.66 -31.72 -6.40
C GLU A 78 -1.48 -32.09 -5.48
N ALA A 79 -1.59 -31.76 -4.21
CA ALA A 79 -0.57 -31.98 -3.20
C ALA A 79 -1.12 -32.65 -1.96
N ARG A 80 -0.23 -33.11 -1.08
CA ARG A 80 -0.61 -33.50 0.28
C ARG A 80 -0.79 -32.24 1.13
N MET A 81 -1.75 -32.29 2.06
CA MET A 81 -2.07 -31.15 2.94
C MET A 81 -0.85 -30.76 3.77
N GLU A 82 -0.38 -29.51 3.63
CA GLU A 82 0.69 -28.95 4.45
C GLU A 82 0.16 -28.52 5.84
N ARG A 83 1.03 -28.61 6.85
CA ARG A 83 0.74 -28.14 8.20
C ARG A 83 0.52 -26.63 8.21
N VAL A 84 -0.57 -26.20 8.80
CA VAL A 84 -0.81 -24.78 9.11
C VAL A 84 0.19 -24.34 10.19
N MET A 85 0.92 -23.24 9.92
CA MET A 85 1.87 -22.66 10.87
C MET A 85 1.16 -22.12 12.13
N PRO A 86 1.83 -22.15 13.31
CA PRO A 86 1.26 -21.63 14.55
C PRO A 86 1.05 -20.11 14.48
N ARG A 87 0.09 -19.62 15.23
CA ARG A 87 -0.43 -18.24 15.24
C ARG A 87 -0.27 -17.66 16.64
N GLU A 88 -0.01 -16.36 16.67
CA GLU A 88 -0.25 -15.61 17.88
C GLU A 88 -1.31 -14.54 17.59
N CYS A 89 -2.51 -14.72 18.12
CA CYS A 89 -3.54 -13.72 18.22
C CYS A 89 -3.78 -13.49 19.71
N ARG A 90 -3.43 -12.31 20.19
CA ARG A 90 -3.69 -11.89 21.57
C ARG A 90 -4.45 -10.57 21.51
N ASP A 91 -5.71 -10.63 21.86
CA ASP A 91 -6.60 -9.48 21.87
C ASP A 91 -6.51 -8.65 20.57
N ASP A 92 -6.06 -7.40 20.67
CA ASP A 92 -5.93 -6.47 19.53
C ASP A 92 -4.60 -6.62 18.77
N LYS A 93 -3.72 -7.61 19.11
CA LYS A 93 -2.43 -7.84 18.46
C LYS A 93 -2.43 -9.13 17.66
N ILE A 94 -2.12 -9.00 16.38
CA ILE A 94 -2.12 -10.11 15.44
C ILE A 94 -0.74 -10.20 14.80
N ARG A 95 -0.10 -11.38 14.90
CA ARG A 95 1.16 -11.68 14.24
C ARG A 95 0.97 -12.74 13.16
N PHE A 96 1.49 -12.44 11.97
CA PHE A 96 1.48 -13.34 10.83
C PHE A 96 2.84 -13.29 10.10
N GLY A 97 3.65 -14.32 10.32
CA GLY A 97 5.05 -14.33 9.90
C GLY A 97 5.86 -13.23 10.58
N GLU A 98 6.50 -12.38 9.81
CA GLU A 98 7.27 -11.22 10.28
C GLU A 98 6.42 -9.96 10.50
N MET A 99 5.17 -9.99 10.03
CA MET A 99 4.23 -8.88 10.15
C MET A 99 3.52 -8.92 11.50
N GLU A 100 3.49 -7.80 12.21
CA GLU A 100 2.69 -7.59 13.41
C GLU A 100 1.77 -6.39 13.21
N LEU A 101 0.50 -6.57 13.51
CA LEU A 101 -0.54 -5.57 13.45
C LEU A 101 -1.13 -5.37 14.85
N ASP A 102 -1.02 -4.16 15.38
CA ASP A 102 -1.53 -3.77 16.70
C ASP A 102 -2.71 -2.79 16.52
N PHE A 103 -3.91 -3.26 16.83
CA PHE A 103 -5.17 -2.52 16.72
C PHE A 103 -5.60 -1.85 18.03
N SER A 104 -4.75 -1.80 19.04
CA SER A 104 -5.10 -1.28 20.38
C SER A 104 -5.52 0.20 20.38
N GLU A 105 -5.05 1.00 19.42
CA GLU A 105 -5.44 2.40 19.28
C GLU A 105 -6.87 2.61 18.74
N LYS A 106 -7.52 1.55 18.24
CA LYS A 106 -8.90 1.55 17.72
C LYS A 106 -9.20 2.60 16.64
N THR A 107 -8.20 3.03 15.90
CA THR A 107 -8.34 4.00 14.80
C THR A 107 -8.82 3.36 13.48
N GLY A 108 -9.04 2.04 13.47
CA GLY A 108 -9.29 1.24 12.28
C GLY A 108 -8.02 0.91 11.48
N VAL A 109 -6.97 1.72 11.61
CA VAL A 109 -5.65 1.49 11.00
C VAL A 109 -4.69 1.01 12.08
N PRO A 110 -4.15 -0.21 11.99
CA PRO A 110 -3.28 -0.75 13.02
C PRO A 110 -1.91 -0.06 13.00
N ARG A 111 -1.22 -0.13 14.12
CA ARG A 111 0.22 0.04 14.12
C ARG A 111 0.84 -1.20 13.47
N ILE A 112 1.52 -1.02 12.35
CA ILE A 112 2.10 -2.08 11.54
C ILE A 112 3.60 -2.13 11.81
N ARG A 113 4.10 -3.29 12.25
CA ARG A 113 5.52 -3.56 12.40
C ARG A 113 5.97 -4.65 11.42
N TYR A 114 7.00 -4.35 10.64
CA TYR A 114 7.70 -5.28 9.78
C TYR A 114 9.21 -5.08 9.93
N GLY A 115 9.90 -6.11 10.43
CA GLY A 115 11.30 -5.98 10.82
C GLY A 115 11.49 -4.98 11.96
N ARG A 116 12.29 -3.94 11.72
CA ARG A 116 12.57 -2.85 12.70
C ARG A 116 11.65 -1.65 12.55
N GLU A 117 10.91 -1.57 11.46
CA GLU A 117 10.09 -0.41 11.13
C GLU A 117 8.68 -0.56 11.72
N THR A 118 8.20 0.53 12.30
CA THR A 118 6.83 0.63 12.81
C THR A 118 6.15 1.84 12.22
N ARG A 119 4.94 1.65 11.71
CA ARG A 119 4.11 2.69 11.12
C ARG A 119 2.71 2.61 11.70
N GLY A 120 2.13 3.75 11.97
CA GLY A 120 0.74 3.84 12.44
C GLY A 120 -0.11 4.63 11.45
N GLY A 121 -1.39 4.80 11.79
CA GLY A 121 -2.29 5.60 10.97
C GLY A 121 -3.68 5.74 11.57
N ARG A 122 -4.54 6.45 10.86
CA ARG A 122 -5.95 6.62 11.21
C ARG A 122 -6.80 6.79 9.96
N LEU A 123 -8.05 6.42 10.05
CA LEU A 123 -9.05 6.84 9.08
C LEU A 123 -9.45 8.28 9.35
N ILE A 124 -9.63 9.05 8.30
CA ILE A 124 -10.08 10.44 8.36
C ILE A 124 -11.25 10.64 7.40
N ALA A 125 -12.19 11.47 7.81
CA ALA A 125 -13.20 12.07 6.94
C ALA A 125 -13.31 13.56 7.27
N ARG A 126 -13.54 14.39 6.26
CA ARG A 126 -13.93 15.78 6.44
C ARG A 126 -15.31 15.95 5.87
N ILE A 127 -16.24 16.48 6.68
CA ILE A 127 -17.64 16.63 6.32
C ILE A 127 -18.04 18.06 6.63
N SER A 128 -18.42 18.83 5.61
CA SER A 128 -18.79 20.24 5.73
C SER A 128 -17.77 21.06 6.51
N GLY A 129 -16.48 20.82 6.28
CA GLY A 129 -15.34 21.48 6.91
C GLY A 129 -14.92 20.92 8.27
N GLU A 130 -15.68 20.02 8.90
CA GLU A 130 -15.32 19.38 10.19
C GLU A 130 -14.57 18.06 9.99
N GLU A 131 -13.59 17.78 10.84
CA GLU A 131 -12.81 16.54 10.82
C GLU A 131 -13.47 15.46 11.68
N TYR A 132 -13.57 14.27 11.12
CA TYR A 132 -14.05 13.04 11.76
C TYR A 132 -12.95 11.99 11.69
N VAL A 133 -12.76 11.23 12.75
CA VAL A 133 -11.73 10.19 12.86
C VAL A 133 -12.36 8.81 12.97
N GLY A 134 -11.78 7.83 12.29
CA GLY A 134 -12.26 6.46 12.36
C GLY A 134 -12.14 5.88 13.76
N TYR A 135 -13.21 5.19 14.20
CA TYR A 135 -13.27 4.44 15.45
C TYR A 135 -13.64 2.99 15.16
N GLN A 136 -12.77 2.07 15.58
CA GLN A 136 -12.95 0.63 15.44
C GLN A 136 -13.93 0.11 16.48
N GLU A 137 -14.97 -0.57 16.05
CA GLU A 137 -15.98 -1.22 16.89
C GLU A 137 -15.72 -2.73 17.05
N SER A 138 -15.26 -3.38 15.97
CA SER A 138 -14.97 -4.81 16.01
C SER A 138 -13.75 -5.19 15.18
N ILE A 139 -13.17 -6.35 15.52
CA ILE A 139 -12.11 -7.01 14.77
C ILE A 139 -12.46 -8.49 14.61
N GLU A 140 -12.32 -9.02 13.41
CA GLU A 140 -12.61 -10.40 13.04
C GLU A 140 -11.56 -10.94 12.08
N ILE A 141 -11.12 -12.18 12.25
CA ILE A 141 -10.31 -12.87 11.28
C ILE A 141 -11.22 -13.66 10.34
N GLU A 142 -11.52 -13.09 9.16
CA GLU A 142 -12.39 -13.71 8.16
C GLU A 142 -11.76 -14.92 7.45
N ASP A 143 -10.46 -14.92 7.27
CA ASP A 143 -9.72 -16.03 6.63
C ASP A 143 -8.32 -16.13 7.23
N MET A 144 -7.85 -17.34 7.42
CA MET A 144 -6.51 -17.60 7.91
C MET A 144 -6.00 -18.95 7.41
N GLY A 145 -4.82 -18.95 6.81
CA GLY A 145 -4.10 -20.13 6.36
C GLY A 145 -2.59 -19.95 6.42
N ALA A 146 -1.86 -20.82 5.76
CA ALA A 146 -0.39 -20.79 5.79
C ALA A 146 0.22 -19.63 4.98
N VAL A 147 -0.49 -19.15 3.95
CA VAL A 147 0.02 -18.15 3.00
C VAL A 147 -0.59 -16.78 3.23
N ARG A 148 -1.91 -16.72 3.53
CA ARG A 148 -2.66 -15.48 3.62
C ARG A 148 -3.55 -15.45 4.85
N MET A 149 -3.67 -14.27 5.44
CA MET A 149 -4.66 -13.92 6.45
C MET A 149 -5.51 -12.76 5.97
N VAL A 150 -6.79 -12.73 6.34
CA VAL A 150 -7.71 -11.62 6.11
C VAL A 150 -8.29 -11.18 7.44
N ILE A 151 -8.00 -9.94 7.82
CA ILE A 151 -8.53 -9.30 9.02
C ILE A 151 -9.59 -8.31 8.58
N LYS A 152 -10.78 -8.40 9.16
CA LYS A 152 -11.88 -7.48 8.96
C LYS A 152 -12.07 -6.61 10.19
N ILE A 153 -12.15 -5.32 9.97
CA ILE A 153 -12.46 -4.30 10.96
C ILE A 153 -13.78 -3.67 10.58
N THR A 154 -14.67 -3.47 11.55
CA THR A 154 -15.86 -2.62 11.37
C THR A 154 -15.82 -1.45 12.33
N GLY A 155 -16.45 -0.36 11.95
CA GLY A 155 -16.51 0.86 12.76
C GLY A 155 -17.23 1.99 12.05
N ALA A 156 -17.05 3.19 12.56
CA ALA A 156 -17.57 4.41 11.96
C ALA A 156 -16.64 5.59 12.22
N HIS A 157 -16.88 6.70 11.54
CA HIS A 157 -16.16 7.96 11.82
C HIS A 157 -16.89 8.70 12.94
N LEU A 158 -16.11 9.21 13.91
CA LEU A 158 -16.61 9.99 15.04
C LEU A 158 -16.19 11.45 14.87
N GLY A 159 -17.17 12.34 14.94
CA GLY A 159 -16.95 13.78 14.96
C GLY A 159 -16.60 14.30 16.36
N PRO A 160 -16.29 15.60 16.46
CA PRO A 160 -15.87 16.25 17.72
C PRO A 160 -16.88 16.08 18.87
N ASN A 161 -18.18 16.00 18.55
CA ASN A 161 -19.27 15.83 19.51
C ASN A 161 -19.69 14.37 19.72
N GLY A 162 -18.89 13.40 19.26
CA GLY A 162 -19.22 11.98 19.32
C GLY A 162 -20.27 11.54 18.30
N GLN A 163 -20.62 12.39 17.36
CA GLN A 163 -21.52 12.03 16.26
C GLN A 163 -20.89 10.92 15.42
N ARG A 164 -21.66 9.87 15.19
CA ARG A 164 -21.26 8.68 14.44
C ARG A 164 -21.80 8.73 13.03
N VAL A 165 -20.92 8.73 12.03
CA VAL A 165 -21.26 8.80 10.60
C VAL A 165 -20.33 7.93 9.76
N LEU A 166 -20.68 7.71 8.50
CA LEU A 166 -19.91 6.98 7.50
C LEU A 166 -19.37 5.66 8.08
N PRO A 167 -20.28 4.71 8.45
CA PRO A 167 -19.84 3.37 8.86
C PRO A 167 -18.90 2.75 7.85
N PHE A 168 -17.88 2.02 8.32
CA PHE A 168 -16.87 1.44 7.43
C PHE A 168 -16.62 -0.04 7.72
N ILE A 169 -16.11 -0.72 6.69
CA ILE A 169 -15.53 -2.05 6.76
C ILE A 169 -14.15 -1.97 6.12
N LEU A 170 -13.11 -2.32 6.87
CA LEU A 170 -11.76 -2.48 6.37
C LEU A 170 -11.39 -3.95 6.31
N ARG A 171 -10.76 -4.38 5.22
CA ARG A 171 -10.17 -5.70 5.10
C ARG A 171 -8.70 -5.60 4.78
N TYR A 172 -7.88 -6.13 5.68
CA TYR A 172 -6.43 -6.24 5.53
C TYR A 172 -6.09 -7.63 5.02
N TYR A 173 -5.54 -7.69 3.82
CA TYR A 173 -5.00 -8.92 3.23
C TYR A 173 -3.51 -8.94 3.46
N VAL A 174 -3.06 -9.82 4.33
CA VAL A 174 -1.66 -9.98 4.75
C VAL A 174 -1.15 -11.32 4.24
N TYR A 175 0.05 -11.33 3.69
CA TYR A 175 0.70 -12.52 3.16
C TYR A 175 2.00 -12.81 3.92
N GLN A 176 2.25 -14.08 4.20
CA GLN A 176 3.43 -14.48 4.96
C GLN A 176 4.71 -14.25 4.14
N GLY A 177 5.66 -13.45 4.66
CA GLY A 177 6.91 -13.15 3.96
C GLY A 177 6.82 -12.11 2.85
N ASP A 178 5.66 -11.42 2.73
CA ASP A 178 5.50 -10.27 1.85
C ASP A 178 5.24 -9.01 2.69
N PRO A 179 6.04 -7.94 2.55
CA PRO A 179 5.82 -6.70 3.28
C PRO A 179 4.58 -5.93 2.81
N GLN A 180 3.97 -6.32 1.69
CA GLN A 180 2.83 -5.63 1.14
C GLN A 180 1.54 -6.03 1.84
N ILE A 181 0.74 -5.03 2.21
CA ILE A 181 -0.62 -5.21 2.70
C ILE A 181 -1.58 -4.66 1.66
N ARG A 182 -2.53 -5.49 1.20
CA ARG A 182 -3.66 -4.99 0.44
C ARG A 182 -4.77 -4.62 1.40
N LEU A 183 -5.19 -3.36 1.34
CA LEU A 183 -6.31 -2.84 2.10
C LEU A 183 -7.51 -2.60 1.19
N VAL A 184 -8.69 -3.06 1.63
CA VAL A 184 -9.98 -2.72 1.01
C VAL A 184 -10.78 -1.93 2.00
N HIS A 185 -11.08 -0.68 1.68
CA HIS A 185 -11.94 0.21 2.44
C HIS A 185 -13.32 0.26 1.78
N THR A 186 -14.32 -0.18 2.51
CA THR A 186 -15.74 -0.05 2.15
C THR A 186 -16.38 0.87 3.17
N TRP A 187 -17.14 1.84 2.73
CA TRP A 187 -17.86 2.77 3.59
C TRP A 187 -19.30 2.90 3.14
N LEU A 188 -20.19 3.25 4.07
CA LEU A 188 -21.60 3.44 3.84
C LEU A 188 -21.91 4.93 3.92
N HIS A 189 -22.54 5.47 2.90
CA HIS A 189 -22.96 6.86 2.88
C HIS A 189 -24.32 6.95 3.61
N ASP A 190 -24.30 7.42 4.85
CA ASP A 190 -25.46 7.59 5.72
C ASP A 190 -25.75 9.06 6.07
N LEU A 191 -25.12 9.99 5.32
CA LEU A 191 -25.31 11.43 5.47
C LEU A 191 -26.52 11.92 4.69
N ASP A 192 -27.10 13.03 5.13
CA ASP A 192 -28.08 13.77 4.35
C ASP A 192 -27.37 14.54 3.20
N PRO A 193 -27.57 14.15 1.93
CA PRO A 193 -26.85 14.74 0.81
C PRO A 193 -27.25 16.20 0.54
N PHE A 194 -28.33 16.70 1.13
CA PHE A 194 -28.78 18.09 0.97
C PHE A 194 -28.14 19.06 1.96
N THR A 195 -27.63 18.56 3.10
CA THR A 195 -27.12 19.39 4.19
C THR A 195 -25.69 19.06 4.57
N GLN A 196 -25.16 17.90 4.17
CA GLN A 196 -23.82 17.43 4.54
C GLN A 196 -23.03 17.01 3.32
N GLN A 197 -21.85 17.63 3.14
CA GLN A 197 -20.95 17.34 2.04
C GLN A 197 -19.72 16.59 2.56
N VAL A 198 -19.36 15.48 1.89
CA VAL A 198 -18.09 14.81 2.14
C VAL A 198 -17.00 15.51 1.36
N ASP A 199 -16.17 16.30 2.05
CA ASP A 199 -15.07 17.05 1.46
C ASP A 199 -13.84 16.16 1.24
N ALA A 200 -13.60 15.19 2.14
CA ALA A 200 -12.53 14.21 2.03
C ALA A 200 -12.87 12.93 2.78
N LEU A 201 -12.40 11.81 2.27
CA LEU A 201 -12.41 10.50 2.94
C LEU A 201 -11.11 9.78 2.62
N GLY A 202 -10.36 9.37 3.64
CA GLY A 202 -9.04 8.81 3.40
C GLY A 202 -8.43 8.07 4.57
N ILE A 203 -7.18 7.70 4.36
CA ILE A 203 -6.33 7.05 5.36
C ILE A 203 -5.06 7.87 5.48
N GLU A 204 -4.76 8.32 6.69
CA GLU A 204 -3.51 8.95 7.06
C GLU A 204 -2.56 7.87 7.60
N PHE A 205 -1.34 7.82 7.10
CA PHE A 205 -0.26 7.01 7.65
C PHE A 205 0.81 7.91 8.26
N ARG A 206 1.31 7.51 9.42
CA ARG A 206 2.43 8.16 10.09
C ARG A 206 3.64 7.26 9.98
N THR A 207 4.71 7.81 9.42
CA THR A 207 5.97 7.09 9.25
C THR A 207 7.11 7.90 9.86
N PRO A 208 8.06 7.27 10.55
CA PRO A 208 9.25 7.96 10.99
C PRO A 208 10.04 8.43 9.76
N ILE A 209 10.51 9.67 9.81
CA ILE A 209 11.40 10.22 8.78
C ILE A 209 12.83 9.91 9.21
N GLN A 210 13.64 9.36 8.31
CA GLN A 210 15.00 8.95 8.61
C GLN A 210 15.97 9.48 7.56
N GLY A 211 17.19 9.70 8.01
CA GLY A 211 18.30 10.09 7.17
C GLY A 211 18.29 11.55 6.72
N PRO A 212 19.39 12.00 6.14
CA PRO A 212 19.58 13.38 5.72
C PRO A 212 18.62 13.73 4.57
N ILE A 213 18.25 15.01 4.48
CA ILE A 213 17.25 15.53 3.52
C ILE A 213 17.57 15.18 2.05
N TYR A 214 18.82 15.07 1.68
CA TYR A 214 19.22 14.71 0.33
C TYR A 214 18.99 13.21 -0.01
N ASN A 215 18.74 12.37 0.99
CA ASN A 215 18.40 10.96 0.87
C ASN A 215 16.91 10.67 1.11
N ARG A 216 16.09 11.67 1.41
CA ARG A 216 14.66 11.51 1.60
C ARG A 216 13.97 11.52 0.24
N HIS A 217 13.96 10.35 -0.39
CA HIS A 217 13.47 10.17 -1.75
C HIS A 217 11.94 10.15 -1.83
N VAL A 218 11.41 10.79 -2.87
CA VAL A 218 9.99 10.76 -3.24
C VAL A 218 9.85 10.20 -4.67
N ARG A 219 8.86 9.33 -4.86
CA ARG A 219 8.52 8.72 -6.16
C ARG A 219 7.03 8.80 -6.36
N ILE A 220 6.57 9.41 -7.43
CA ILE A 220 5.14 9.56 -7.75
C ILE A 220 4.89 9.04 -9.16
N ALA A 221 3.92 8.13 -9.32
CA ALA A 221 3.59 7.58 -10.62
C ALA A 221 2.83 8.59 -11.48
N GLY A 222 3.34 8.86 -12.68
CA GLY A 222 2.63 9.54 -13.74
C GLY A 222 1.90 8.56 -14.68
N ASP A 223 1.60 9.00 -15.88
CA ASP A 223 1.05 8.16 -16.96
C ASP A 223 2.16 7.37 -17.68
N THR A 224 3.37 7.89 -17.78
CA THR A 224 4.52 7.31 -18.49
C THR A 224 5.78 7.20 -17.64
N GLY A 225 5.66 6.86 -16.37
CA GLY A 225 6.82 6.70 -15.49
C GLY A 225 6.62 7.34 -14.12
N TYR A 226 7.73 7.76 -13.51
CA TYR A 226 7.72 8.30 -12.16
C TYR A 226 8.39 9.67 -12.11
N LEU A 227 7.79 10.64 -11.42
CA LEU A 227 8.52 11.74 -10.83
C LEU A 227 9.49 11.18 -9.80
N LYS A 228 10.75 11.59 -9.85
CA LYS A 228 11.83 11.13 -8.98
C LYS A 228 12.51 12.33 -8.38
N GLU A 229 12.26 12.56 -7.10
CA GLU A 229 12.78 13.71 -6.36
C GLU A 229 13.30 13.30 -4.97
N SER A 230 13.92 14.24 -4.29
CA SER A 230 14.30 14.22 -2.87
C SER A 230 13.98 15.58 -2.28
N CYS A 231 13.99 15.72 -0.94
CA CYS A 231 13.73 17.01 -0.30
C CYS A 231 14.66 18.11 -0.79
N VAL A 232 15.87 17.77 -1.18
CA VAL A 232 16.79 18.63 -1.92
C VAL A 232 17.51 17.85 -3.00
N LEU A 233 17.57 18.37 -4.22
CA LEU A 233 18.27 17.72 -5.34
C LEU A 233 19.66 18.35 -5.54
N LEU A 234 20.71 17.54 -5.46
CA LEU A 234 22.11 17.97 -5.60
C LEU A 234 22.49 18.24 -7.06
N ASN A 235 21.81 19.22 -7.66
CA ASN A 235 21.99 19.63 -9.05
C ASN A 235 22.28 21.14 -9.10
N SER A 236 23.53 21.55 -8.74
CA SER A 236 23.96 22.94 -8.71
C SER A 236 25.16 23.19 -9.64
N TRP A 237 25.15 24.39 -10.21
CA TRP A 237 26.27 24.92 -11.02
C TRP A 237 27.20 25.83 -10.20
N ARG A 238 26.75 26.34 -9.04
CA ARG A 238 27.54 27.28 -8.20
C ARG A 238 27.23 27.04 -6.72
N PRO A 239 28.08 26.26 -6.01
CA PRO A 239 29.23 25.50 -6.52
C PRO A 239 28.77 24.38 -7.50
N ARG A 240 29.64 24.01 -8.42
CA ARG A 240 29.38 22.88 -9.33
C ARG A 240 29.52 21.57 -8.55
N LEU A 241 28.42 20.83 -8.47
CA LEU A 241 28.40 19.52 -7.82
C LEU A 241 28.72 18.39 -8.81
N PRO A 242 29.29 17.27 -8.33
CA PRO A 242 29.44 16.05 -9.11
C PRO A 242 28.08 15.57 -9.63
N ARG A 243 27.99 15.28 -10.93
CA ARG A 243 26.74 14.83 -11.56
C ARG A 243 26.27 13.47 -11.02
N GLU A 244 27.21 12.67 -10.52
CA GLU A 244 27.00 11.35 -9.94
C GLU A 244 26.06 11.43 -8.73
N TRP A 245 26.14 12.47 -7.91
CA TRP A 245 25.27 12.64 -6.75
C TRP A 245 23.82 12.83 -7.18
N TYR A 246 23.56 13.68 -8.15
CA TYR A 246 22.22 13.83 -8.72
C TYR A 246 21.72 12.53 -9.34
N SER A 247 22.57 11.85 -10.12
CA SER A 247 22.21 10.57 -10.75
C SER A 247 21.85 9.49 -9.72
N ALA A 248 22.61 9.40 -8.62
CA ALA A 248 22.34 8.50 -7.50
C ALA A 248 20.97 8.81 -6.83
N GLN A 249 20.68 10.10 -6.58
CA GLN A 249 19.37 10.51 -6.05
C GLN A 249 18.22 10.10 -6.97
N ILE A 250 18.37 10.28 -8.29
CA ILE A 250 17.36 9.85 -9.28
C ILE A 250 17.24 8.32 -9.33
N ALA A 251 18.34 7.59 -9.15
CA ALA A 251 18.33 6.13 -9.05
C ALA A 251 17.70 5.64 -7.73
N GLY A 252 17.65 6.47 -6.69
CA GLY A 252 17.16 6.11 -5.35
C GLY A 252 18.27 5.52 -4.47
N GLU A 253 19.52 5.78 -4.83
CA GLU A 253 20.69 5.35 -4.08
C GLU A 253 20.95 6.30 -2.91
N MET A 254 21.43 5.75 -1.80
CA MET A 254 21.74 6.52 -0.61
C MET A 254 23.15 7.10 -0.73
N LEU A 255 23.27 8.42 -0.61
CA LEU A 255 24.54 9.12 -0.58
C LEU A 255 25.08 9.17 0.86
N SER A 256 26.40 9.07 0.99
CA SER A 256 27.11 9.29 2.25
C SER A 256 27.98 10.54 2.10
N LEU A 257 27.42 11.71 2.48
CA LEU A 257 28.12 12.99 2.41
C LEU A 257 28.52 13.43 3.83
N ASN A 258 29.76 13.89 3.94
CA ASN A 258 30.33 14.41 5.18
C ASN A 258 30.64 15.91 4.98
N PRO A 259 30.22 16.84 5.86
CA PRO A 259 30.47 18.26 5.72
C PRO A 259 31.95 18.62 5.57
N ASP A 260 32.84 17.90 6.26
CA ASP A 260 34.29 18.18 6.21
C ASP A 260 34.95 17.74 4.88
N GLN A 261 34.38 16.69 4.26
CA GLN A 261 34.93 16.13 2.99
C GLN A 261 34.19 16.66 1.76
N HIS A 262 32.95 17.12 1.90
CA HIS A 262 32.09 17.59 0.82
C HIS A 262 31.44 18.95 1.15
N PRO A 263 32.22 19.97 1.57
CA PRO A 263 31.68 21.27 1.98
C PRO A 263 30.87 21.95 0.87
N GLU A 264 31.22 21.70 -0.40
CA GLU A 264 30.51 22.23 -1.57
C GLU A 264 29.07 21.72 -1.67
N ALA A 265 28.78 20.49 -1.22
CA ALA A 265 27.43 19.95 -1.19
C ALA A 265 26.56 20.72 -0.21
N PHE A 266 27.06 20.94 1.00
CA PHE A 266 26.33 21.64 2.06
C PHE A 266 26.17 23.13 1.75
N GLN A 267 27.21 23.76 1.17
CA GLN A 267 27.10 25.14 0.67
C GLN A 267 26.02 25.24 -0.43
N ALA A 268 25.96 24.28 -1.36
CA ALA A 268 24.95 24.28 -2.41
C ALA A 268 23.54 24.11 -1.82
N MET A 269 23.35 23.15 -0.89
CA MET A 269 22.07 22.91 -0.25
C MET A 269 21.49 24.15 0.44
N ASN A 270 22.32 24.97 1.07
CA ASN A 270 21.88 26.23 1.70
C ASN A 270 21.30 27.25 0.71
N ASN A 271 21.61 27.11 -0.58
CA ASN A 271 21.11 27.99 -1.64
C ASN A 271 20.04 27.34 -2.50
N MET A 272 19.57 26.16 -2.13
CA MET A 272 18.52 25.42 -2.84
C MET A 272 17.20 25.46 -2.08
N THR A 273 16.11 25.33 -2.81
CA THR A 273 14.80 25.13 -2.20
C THR A 273 14.71 23.73 -1.60
N TRP A 274 14.27 23.64 -0.35
CA TRP A 274 13.96 22.39 0.33
C TRP A 274 12.47 22.15 0.26
N TRP A 275 12.12 20.94 -0.21
CA TRP A 275 10.73 20.55 -0.38
C TRP A 275 10.28 19.68 0.78
N ASP A 276 9.15 20.05 1.39
CA ASP A 276 8.55 19.36 2.54
C ASP A 276 7.41 18.43 2.17
N SER A 277 6.69 18.76 1.09
CA SER A 277 5.46 18.08 0.73
C SER A 277 5.31 17.86 -0.76
N TRP A 278 4.63 16.76 -1.12
CA TRP A 278 4.23 16.45 -2.50
C TRP A 278 2.80 15.93 -2.51
N LYS A 279 2.07 16.30 -3.55
CA LYS A 279 0.69 15.93 -3.74
C LYS A 279 0.42 15.61 -5.19
N ILE A 280 -0.19 14.45 -5.46
CA ILE A 280 -0.75 14.14 -6.77
C ILE A 280 -2.26 14.15 -6.68
N VAL A 281 -2.90 14.91 -7.56
CA VAL A 281 -4.36 15.05 -7.64
C VAL A 281 -4.81 14.59 -9.02
N GLN A 282 -5.64 13.58 -9.08
CA GLN A 282 -6.43 13.23 -10.26
C GLN A 282 -7.78 13.91 -10.11
N ASP A 283 -8.00 15.01 -10.82
CA ASP A 283 -9.21 15.83 -10.69
C ASP A 283 -10.29 15.47 -11.74
N SER A 284 -9.90 14.77 -12.77
CA SER A 284 -10.83 14.24 -13.78
C SER A 284 -10.33 12.91 -14.34
N SER A 285 -11.11 12.27 -15.21
CA SER A 285 -10.70 11.04 -15.90
C SER A 285 -9.53 11.24 -16.89
N GLU A 286 -9.20 12.48 -17.22
CA GLU A 286 -8.25 12.84 -18.26
C GLU A 286 -7.18 13.84 -17.80
N HIS A 287 -7.15 14.18 -16.49
CA HIS A 287 -6.18 15.13 -15.98
C HIS A 287 -5.74 14.82 -14.56
N TYR A 288 -4.42 14.79 -14.36
CA TYR A 288 -3.79 14.88 -13.06
C TYR A 288 -2.68 15.91 -13.04
N ARG A 289 -2.38 16.43 -11.86
CA ARG A 289 -1.22 17.29 -11.59
C ARG A 289 -0.48 16.84 -10.34
N ILE A 290 0.82 17.08 -10.33
CA ILE A 290 1.67 16.88 -9.17
C ILE A 290 2.08 18.26 -8.67
N GLN A 291 1.95 18.49 -7.39
CA GLN A 291 2.27 19.73 -6.70
C GLN A 291 3.27 19.47 -5.59
N LYS A 292 4.09 20.45 -5.24
CA LYS A 292 5.04 20.36 -4.13
C LYS A 292 5.12 21.68 -3.36
N GLY A 293 5.38 21.60 -2.06
CA GLY A 293 5.43 22.73 -1.16
C GLY A 293 6.66 22.70 -0.26
N THR A 294 7.03 23.87 0.26
CA THR A 294 8.20 24.04 1.14
C THR A 294 7.90 23.83 2.61
N GLY A 295 6.64 23.63 2.99
CA GLY A 295 6.21 23.51 4.38
C GLY A 295 5.96 24.86 5.08
N GLU A 296 6.24 25.98 4.45
CA GLU A 296 5.90 27.30 4.98
C GLU A 296 4.39 27.53 4.90
N LYS A 297 3.78 28.04 5.97
CA LYS A 297 2.31 28.22 6.08
C LYS A 297 1.69 29.07 4.98
N ASP A 298 2.45 30.00 4.43
CA ASP A 298 1.99 30.91 3.37
C ASP A 298 2.48 30.52 1.98
N CYS A 299 3.15 29.38 1.85
CA CYS A 299 3.61 28.89 0.57
C CYS A 299 2.51 28.07 -0.12
N SER A 300 2.00 28.59 -1.22
CA SER A 300 1.16 27.81 -2.12
C SER A 300 1.98 26.68 -2.76
N PHE A 301 1.33 25.54 -3.03
CA PHE A 301 1.97 24.49 -3.79
C PHE A 301 2.42 25.00 -5.16
N VAL A 302 3.66 24.65 -5.54
CA VAL A 302 4.17 24.90 -6.87
C VAL A 302 3.72 23.74 -7.76
N ASP A 303 3.10 24.07 -8.90
CA ASP A 303 2.72 23.07 -9.88
C ASP A 303 3.96 22.40 -10.49
N GLY A 304 3.90 21.10 -10.58
CA GLY A 304 4.91 20.24 -11.18
C GLY A 304 4.38 19.57 -12.45
N PRO A 305 4.85 18.36 -12.77
CA PRO A 305 4.36 17.63 -13.92
C PRO A 305 2.87 17.34 -13.85
N GLU A 306 2.22 17.43 -15.01
CA GLU A 306 0.82 17.07 -15.21
C GLU A 306 0.68 16.04 -16.33
N GLY A 307 -0.47 15.40 -16.45
CA GLY A 307 -0.75 14.42 -17.49
C GLY A 307 -2.19 13.92 -17.42
N ARG A 308 -2.49 12.85 -18.15
CA ARG A 308 -3.87 12.36 -18.29
C ARG A 308 -4.31 11.46 -17.14
N ARG A 309 -3.60 10.36 -16.91
CA ARG A 309 -4.05 9.25 -16.05
C ARG A 309 -2.90 8.71 -15.22
N SER A 310 -2.82 9.12 -13.99
CA SER A 310 -1.77 8.61 -13.10
C SER A 310 -2.00 7.15 -12.73
N GLY A 311 -0.89 6.42 -12.52
CA GLY A 311 -0.89 5.07 -11.95
C GLY A 311 -1.29 5.02 -10.48
N GLY A 312 -1.41 6.16 -9.79
CA GLY A 312 -1.88 6.25 -8.40
C GLY A 312 -0.95 5.59 -7.40
N TYR A 313 0.33 5.92 -7.45
CA TYR A 313 1.34 5.44 -6.52
C TYR A 313 2.23 6.59 -6.03
N LEU A 314 2.47 6.61 -4.73
CA LEU A 314 3.39 7.52 -4.06
C LEU A 314 4.28 6.72 -3.10
N TYR A 315 5.59 6.98 -3.15
CA TYR A 315 6.57 6.49 -2.19
C TYR A 315 7.26 7.67 -1.53
N ALA A 316 7.30 7.67 -0.21
CA ALA A 316 8.04 8.64 0.61
C ALA A 316 8.37 8.02 1.96
N ALA A 317 9.44 8.46 2.62
CA ALA A 317 9.83 8.03 3.97
C ALA A 317 9.77 6.50 4.20
N GLY A 318 10.23 5.72 3.21
CA GLY A 318 10.24 4.26 3.30
C GLY A 318 8.86 3.59 3.17
N LEU A 319 7.78 4.35 2.93
CA LEU A 319 6.44 3.83 2.71
C LEU A 319 5.99 4.04 1.26
N GLY A 320 5.56 2.96 0.60
CA GLY A 320 4.88 3.04 -0.68
C GLY A 320 3.36 2.86 -0.50
N VAL A 321 2.57 3.78 -1.03
CA VAL A 321 1.10 3.70 -1.03
C VAL A 321 0.59 3.74 -2.46
N GLY A 322 -0.27 2.79 -2.81
CA GLY A 322 -0.94 2.75 -4.11
C GLY A 322 -2.45 2.72 -3.94
N LEU A 323 -3.16 3.55 -4.69
CA LEU A 323 -4.61 3.50 -4.80
C LEU A 323 -5.01 2.88 -6.13
N LYS A 324 -5.51 1.64 -6.06
CA LYS A 324 -5.97 0.93 -7.25
C LYS A 324 -7.09 1.68 -7.96
N ASP A 325 -7.03 1.72 -9.29
CA ASP A 325 -8.00 2.42 -10.15
C ASP A 325 -8.06 3.94 -9.83
N PHE A 326 -6.89 4.56 -9.58
CA PHE A 326 -6.76 5.94 -9.12
C PHE A 326 -7.45 6.95 -10.04
N TRP A 327 -7.16 6.89 -11.35
CA TRP A 327 -7.77 7.81 -12.32
C TRP A 327 -9.26 7.53 -12.56
N GLN A 328 -9.73 6.28 -12.37
CA GLN A 328 -11.14 5.93 -12.50
C GLN A 328 -11.98 6.42 -11.32
N LYS A 329 -11.33 6.65 -10.17
CA LYS A 329 -11.97 7.06 -8.92
C LYS A 329 -11.83 8.56 -8.64
N TYR A 330 -11.56 9.35 -9.67
CA TYR A 330 -11.47 10.80 -9.47
C TYR A 330 -12.72 11.38 -8.80
N PRO A 331 -12.58 12.43 -7.96
CA PRO A 331 -11.33 13.03 -7.51
C PRO A 331 -10.56 12.13 -6.54
N SER A 332 -9.27 11.91 -6.82
CA SER A 332 -8.40 11.08 -6.00
C SER A 332 -7.08 11.80 -5.70
N VAL A 333 -6.57 11.62 -4.49
CA VAL A 333 -5.36 12.29 -4.02
C VAL A 333 -4.45 11.29 -3.31
N LEU A 334 -3.14 11.39 -3.55
CA LEU A 334 -2.09 10.86 -2.69
C LEU A 334 -1.15 12.01 -2.34
N GLU A 335 -0.81 12.15 -1.05
CA GLU A 335 0.08 13.22 -0.61
C GLU A 335 1.01 12.76 0.52
N THR A 336 2.12 13.45 0.67
CA THR A 336 3.06 13.33 1.78
C THR A 336 3.45 14.73 2.25
N GLU A 337 3.53 14.90 3.55
CA GLU A 337 3.84 16.15 4.22
C GLU A 337 4.86 15.92 5.35
N GLY A 338 5.50 16.99 5.80
CA GLY A 338 6.42 16.95 6.93
C GLY A 338 7.75 16.27 6.62
N MET A 339 8.13 16.20 5.34
CA MET A 339 9.35 15.51 4.89
C MET A 339 10.65 16.21 5.36
N LEU A 340 10.59 17.45 5.85
CA LEU A 340 11.69 18.18 6.46
C LEU A 340 11.74 18.01 7.98
N GLY A 341 10.77 17.33 8.59
CA GLY A 341 10.72 17.09 10.04
C GLY A 341 12.00 16.44 10.57
N GLU A 342 12.25 16.64 11.87
CA GLU A 342 13.34 15.98 12.60
C GLU A 342 13.01 14.50 12.84
N GLU A 343 14.05 13.67 13.03
CA GLU A 343 13.95 12.23 13.31
C GLU A 343 13.30 11.93 14.67
#